data_0ad332d2cb9e7fb9e37dd5b98620c57c
#
_entry.id   0ad332d2cb9e7fb9e37dd5b98620c57c
#
_cell.length_a   1.000
_cell.length_b   1.000
_cell.length_c   1.000
_cell.angle_alpha   90.00
_cell.angle_beta   90.00
_cell.angle_gamma   90.00
#
_symmetry.space_group_name_H-M   'P 1'
#
loop_
_entity.id
_entity.type
_entity.pdbx_description
1 polymer ?
#
loop_
_entity_poly.entity_id
_entity_poly.type
_entity_poly.pdbx_seq_one_letter_code
_entity_poly.pdbx_strand_id
1 'polypeptide(L)'
;MQVRQSIKLNASMRSIYPSRLRWRETCFGWPIQVTAGDVKANTFLNWPMQAHGAEMMRIASILAVERDIKLCAPIHDALLIEAPTADINEAVSRLTECMREASEAVLGDGKVCRVDADIVTYPDRYMDENGKDMWEKITGILAQVHP
;
A
#
# COMPACT_ATOMS: atom_id res chain seq x y z
N MET A 1 -0.60 6.46 6.44
CA MET A 1 -1.00 5.73 7.67
C MET A 1 -0.55 4.29 7.54
N GLN A 2 0.36 3.83 8.41
CA GLN A 2 0.76 2.43 8.43
C GLN A 2 -0.36 1.61 9.07
N VAL A 3 -1.02 0.78 8.29
CA VAL A 3 -1.90 -0.26 8.83
C VAL A 3 -1.02 -1.36 9.42
N ARG A 4 -0.61 -1.19 10.68
CA ARG A 4 0.00 -2.27 11.45
C ARG A 4 -1.11 -3.14 12.02
N GLN A 5 -1.66 -4.03 11.25
CA GLN A 5 -2.37 -5.18 11.82
C GLN A 5 -1.35 -6.23 12.24
N SER A 6 -1.00 -6.26 13.51
CA SER A 6 -0.23 -7.36 14.08
C SER A 6 -1.15 -8.56 14.25
N ILE A 7 -1.18 -9.45 13.27
CA ILE A 7 -1.76 -10.78 13.46
C ILE A 7 -0.76 -11.57 14.32
N LYS A 8 -1.09 -11.79 15.58
CA LYS A 8 -0.39 -12.76 16.42
C LYS A 8 -0.71 -14.17 15.91
N LEU A 9 0.12 -14.67 15.03
CA LEU A 9 0.05 -16.06 14.60
C LEU A 9 0.43 -16.96 15.78
N ASN A 10 -0.50 -17.87 16.11
CA ASN A 10 -0.36 -18.81 17.21
C ASN A 10 0.85 -19.73 16.97
N ALA A 11 1.61 -20.09 18.01
CA ALA A 11 2.80 -20.92 17.95
C ALA A 11 2.55 -22.30 17.30
N SER A 12 1.31 -22.80 17.30
CA SER A 12 0.91 -24.05 16.63
C SER A 12 1.04 -24.01 15.10
N MET A 13 0.98 -22.82 14.48
CA MET A 13 1.21 -22.68 13.04
C MET A 13 2.68 -22.82 12.63
N ARG A 14 3.62 -22.57 13.54
CA ARG A 14 5.06 -22.71 13.26
C ARG A 14 5.48 -24.17 13.02
N SER A 15 4.77 -25.13 13.60
CA SER A 15 5.09 -26.57 13.50
C SER A 15 4.61 -27.22 12.19
N ILE A 16 3.62 -26.63 11.53
CA ILE A 16 3.00 -27.19 10.32
C ILE A 16 3.75 -26.77 9.03
N TYR A 17 4.60 -25.75 9.12
CA TYR A 17 5.12 -25.02 7.96
C TYR A 17 6.45 -25.46 7.33
N PRO A 18 7.35 -26.24 7.95
CA PRO A 18 8.68 -26.45 7.37
C PRO A 18 8.74 -27.37 6.15
N SER A 19 7.78 -28.29 5.98
CA SER A 19 7.96 -29.35 4.97
C SER A 19 6.96 -29.38 3.82
N ARG A 20 5.90 -28.60 3.83
CA ARG A 20 4.83 -28.64 2.82
C ARG A 20 4.55 -27.37 2.04
N LEU A 21 5.25 -26.26 2.28
CA LEU A 21 4.94 -24.96 1.68
C LEU A 21 5.97 -24.53 0.64
N ARG A 22 6.03 -25.27 -0.44
CA ARG A 22 6.72 -24.78 -1.66
C ARG A 22 5.90 -23.73 -2.44
N TRP A 23 4.59 -23.67 -2.19
CA TRP A 23 3.67 -22.83 -2.95
C TRP A 23 2.62 -22.21 -2.03
N ARG A 24 2.53 -20.90 -2.06
CA ARG A 24 1.38 -20.13 -1.54
C ARG A 24 0.92 -19.21 -2.63
N GLU A 25 -0.37 -18.99 -2.68
CA GLU A 25 -1.03 -18.13 -3.66
C GLU A 25 -1.85 -17.07 -2.94
N THR A 26 -2.01 -15.92 -3.58
CA THR A 26 -3.03 -14.94 -3.21
C THR A 26 -4.42 -15.47 -3.58
N CYS A 27 -5.48 -14.77 -3.15
CA CYS A 27 -6.85 -15.09 -3.54
C CYS A 27 -7.08 -15.06 -5.07
N PHE A 28 -6.19 -14.42 -5.83
CA PHE A 28 -6.23 -14.38 -7.31
C PHE A 28 -5.15 -15.26 -7.98
N GLY A 29 -4.58 -16.19 -7.24
CA GLY A 29 -3.67 -17.18 -7.80
C GLY A 29 -2.24 -16.66 -8.05
N TRP A 30 -1.83 -15.55 -7.43
CA TRP A 30 -0.44 -15.11 -7.52
C TRP A 30 0.44 -15.94 -6.58
N PRO A 31 1.36 -16.79 -7.11
CA PRO A 31 2.14 -17.68 -6.30
C PRO A 31 3.39 -17.02 -5.71
N ILE A 32 3.79 -17.46 -4.50
CA ILE A 32 5.16 -17.27 -4.04
C ILE A 32 6.01 -18.46 -4.48
N GLN A 33 7.09 -18.19 -5.16
CA GLN A 33 8.09 -19.19 -5.47
C GLN A 33 9.26 -19.10 -4.48
N VAL A 34 9.54 -20.19 -3.80
CA VAL A 34 10.64 -20.26 -2.84
C VAL A 34 11.68 -21.23 -3.33
N THR A 35 12.89 -20.72 -3.58
CA THR A 35 14.07 -21.52 -3.83
C THR A 35 14.69 -21.98 -2.51
N ALA A 36 15.11 -23.24 -2.46
CA ALA A 36 15.69 -23.82 -1.26
C ALA A 36 16.99 -23.08 -0.87
N GLY A 37 17.06 -22.60 0.37
CA GLY A 37 18.30 -22.15 0.98
C GLY A 37 18.23 -20.86 1.79
N ASP A 38 17.52 -19.82 1.32
CA ASP A 38 17.75 -18.46 1.86
C ASP A 38 16.52 -17.70 2.38
N VAL A 39 15.37 -18.33 2.52
CA VAL A 39 14.19 -17.60 2.94
C VAL A 39 14.04 -17.60 4.45
N LYS A 40 14.19 -16.43 5.04
CA LYS A 40 13.93 -16.22 6.47
C LYS A 40 12.47 -16.56 6.79
N ALA A 41 12.21 -17.25 7.89
CA ALA A 41 10.86 -17.61 8.34
C ALA A 41 9.90 -16.41 8.36
N ASN A 42 10.39 -15.21 8.72
CA ASN A 42 9.59 -13.98 8.73
C ASN A 42 9.11 -13.56 7.33
N THR A 43 9.85 -13.87 6.28
CA THR A 43 9.42 -13.59 4.90
C THR A 43 8.16 -14.36 4.55
N PHE A 44 8.12 -15.65 4.91
CA PHE A 44 6.92 -16.46 4.71
C PHE A 44 5.72 -16.02 5.54
N LEU A 45 5.97 -15.58 6.76
CA LEU A 45 4.91 -15.11 7.66
C LEU A 45 4.31 -13.79 7.18
N ASN A 46 5.13 -12.91 6.62
CA ASN A 46 4.70 -11.60 6.15
C ASN A 46 4.16 -11.63 4.71
N TRP A 47 4.59 -12.62 3.91
CA TRP A 47 4.22 -12.67 2.49
C TRP A 47 2.70 -12.61 2.24
N PRO A 48 1.83 -13.37 2.94
CA PRO A 48 0.40 -13.28 2.69
C PRO A 48 -0.15 -11.87 2.87
N MET A 49 0.32 -11.15 3.89
CA MET A 49 -0.12 -9.78 4.16
C MET A 49 0.32 -8.83 3.05
N GLN A 50 1.59 -8.91 2.66
CA GLN A 50 2.15 -8.07 1.61
C GLN A 50 1.52 -8.38 0.24
N ALA A 51 1.35 -9.65 -0.07
CA ALA A 51 0.79 -10.08 -1.34
C ALA A 51 -0.69 -9.69 -1.49
N HIS A 52 -1.52 -9.89 -0.46
CA HIS A 52 -2.91 -9.46 -0.50
C HIS A 52 -3.04 -7.93 -0.50
N GLY A 53 -2.18 -7.21 0.20
CA GLY A 53 -2.09 -5.75 0.10
C GLY A 53 -1.77 -5.28 -1.32
N ALA A 54 -0.83 -5.93 -2.00
CA ALA A 54 -0.51 -5.64 -3.40
C ALA A 54 -1.68 -5.93 -4.36
N GLU A 55 -2.47 -7.01 -4.10
CA GLU A 55 -3.69 -7.29 -4.86
C GLU A 55 -4.75 -6.20 -4.66
N MET A 56 -4.96 -5.72 -3.44
CA MET A 56 -5.88 -4.61 -3.16
C MET A 56 -5.45 -3.36 -3.93
N MET A 57 -4.18 -3.00 -3.87
CA MET A 57 -3.64 -1.82 -4.57
C MET A 57 -3.80 -1.93 -6.09
N ARG A 58 -3.58 -3.11 -6.66
CA ARG A 58 -3.77 -3.37 -8.09
C ARG A 58 -5.23 -3.20 -8.50
N ILE A 59 -6.17 -3.80 -7.77
CA ILE A 59 -7.60 -3.68 -8.06
C ILE A 59 -8.06 -2.24 -7.88
N ALA A 60 -7.67 -1.58 -6.79
CA ALA A 60 -8.02 -0.17 -6.55
C ALA A 60 -7.52 0.73 -7.68
N SER A 61 -6.32 0.48 -8.21
CA SER A 61 -5.76 1.23 -9.34
C SER A 61 -6.58 1.00 -10.62
N ILE A 62 -7.00 -0.23 -10.89
CA ILE A 62 -7.84 -0.57 -12.05
C ILE A 62 -9.19 0.15 -11.93
N LEU A 63 -9.85 0.03 -10.77
CA LEU A 63 -11.14 0.69 -10.52
C LEU A 63 -11.05 2.21 -10.61
N ALA A 64 -9.95 2.80 -10.13
CA ALA A 64 -9.72 4.24 -10.23
C ALA A 64 -9.64 4.69 -11.69
N VAL A 65 -8.88 3.97 -12.52
CA VAL A 65 -8.75 4.28 -13.96
C VAL A 65 -10.08 4.06 -14.70
N GLU A 66 -10.79 2.96 -14.44
CA GLU A 66 -12.09 2.67 -15.04
C GLU A 66 -13.17 3.71 -14.68
N ARG A 67 -13.01 4.40 -13.56
CA ARG A 67 -13.91 5.46 -13.09
C ARG A 67 -13.40 6.86 -13.40
N ASP A 68 -12.47 7.01 -14.33
CA ASP A 68 -11.91 8.29 -14.78
C ASP A 68 -11.33 9.13 -13.62
N ILE A 69 -10.77 8.47 -12.59
CA ILE A 69 -10.01 9.14 -11.54
C ILE A 69 -8.58 9.32 -12.07
N LYS A 70 -8.06 10.54 -12.03
CA LYS A 70 -6.71 10.85 -12.49
C LYS A 70 -5.67 10.30 -11.52
N LEU A 71 -5.35 9.02 -11.70
CA LEU A 71 -4.32 8.33 -10.92
C LEU A 71 -2.94 8.75 -11.41
N CYS A 72 -2.13 9.30 -10.48
CA CYS A 72 -0.76 9.74 -10.76
C CYS A 72 0.26 8.66 -10.48
N ALA A 73 0.17 8.02 -9.31
CA ALA A 73 1.09 6.95 -8.92
C ALA A 73 0.55 6.08 -7.78
N PRO A 74 0.88 4.78 -7.74
CA PRO A 74 0.83 3.99 -6.51
C PRO A 74 2.08 4.29 -5.67
N ILE A 75 1.90 4.49 -4.36
CA ILE A 75 2.99 4.77 -3.41
C ILE A 75 2.83 3.84 -2.21
N HIS A 76 3.57 2.75 -2.16
CA HIS A 76 3.44 1.70 -1.14
C HIS A 76 2.00 1.18 -1.02
N ASP A 77 1.30 1.56 0.04
CA ASP A 77 -0.08 1.21 0.38
C ASP A 77 -1.07 2.37 0.12
N ALA A 78 -0.66 3.38 -0.66
CA ALA A 78 -1.45 4.54 -1.00
C ALA A 78 -1.53 4.77 -2.52
N LEU A 79 -2.56 5.48 -2.96
CA LEU A 79 -2.72 5.97 -4.32
C LEU A 79 -2.68 7.50 -4.33
N LEU A 80 -1.81 8.05 -5.17
CA LEU A 80 -1.76 9.48 -5.43
C LEU A 80 -2.67 9.82 -6.61
N ILE A 81 -3.62 10.72 -6.40
CA ILE A 81 -4.49 11.25 -7.43
C ILE A 81 -4.38 12.76 -7.54
N GLU A 82 -4.82 13.30 -8.66
CA GLU A 82 -4.92 14.73 -8.92
C GLU A 82 -6.34 15.08 -9.37
N ALA A 83 -6.86 16.17 -8.85
CA ALA A 83 -8.15 16.71 -9.28
C ALA A 83 -8.16 18.25 -9.19
N PRO A 84 -9.07 18.94 -9.91
CA PRO A 84 -9.33 20.36 -9.67
C PRO A 84 -9.70 20.61 -8.21
N THR A 85 -9.29 21.74 -7.66
CA THR A 85 -9.55 22.07 -6.25
C THR A 85 -11.05 22.05 -5.91
N ALA A 86 -11.90 22.43 -6.86
CA ALA A 86 -13.35 22.40 -6.68
C ALA A 86 -13.91 20.98 -6.52
N ASP A 87 -13.27 19.99 -7.15
CA ASP A 87 -13.76 18.60 -7.25
C ASP A 87 -12.97 17.64 -6.35
N ILE A 88 -11.98 18.14 -5.60
CA ILE A 88 -11.04 17.29 -4.86
C ILE A 88 -11.73 16.37 -3.85
N ASN A 89 -12.72 16.86 -3.13
CA ASN A 89 -13.45 16.06 -2.14
C ASN A 89 -14.26 14.93 -2.79
N GLU A 90 -14.86 15.20 -3.95
CA GLU A 90 -15.55 14.16 -4.73
C GLU A 90 -14.57 13.11 -5.24
N ALA A 91 -13.44 13.54 -5.80
CA ALA A 91 -12.39 12.65 -6.28
C ALA A 91 -11.85 11.75 -5.16
N VAL A 92 -11.60 12.31 -3.97
CA VAL A 92 -11.19 11.56 -2.78
C VAL A 92 -12.26 10.55 -2.36
N SER A 93 -13.52 10.94 -2.34
CA SER A 93 -14.64 10.03 -2.00
C SER A 93 -14.71 8.86 -2.98
N ARG A 94 -14.64 9.12 -4.27
CA ARG A 94 -14.65 8.09 -5.32
C ARG A 94 -13.45 7.15 -5.23
N LEU A 95 -12.25 7.67 -4.96
CA LEU A 95 -11.05 6.84 -4.75
C LEU A 95 -11.19 5.98 -3.49
N THR A 96 -11.69 6.56 -2.41
CA THR A 96 -11.94 5.82 -1.15
C THR A 96 -12.84 4.62 -1.39
N GLU A 97 -13.88 4.78 -2.20
CA GLU A 97 -14.78 3.68 -2.56
C GLU A 97 -14.06 2.61 -3.40
N CYS A 98 -13.26 3.02 -4.38
CA CYS A 98 -12.42 2.05 -5.14
C CYS A 98 -11.51 1.23 -4.22
N MET A 99 -10.87 1.87 -3.24
CA MET A 99 -9.98 1.17 -2.29
C MET A 99 -10.77 0.25 -1.35
N ARG A 100 -11.97 0.64 -0.94
CA ARG A 100 -12.85 -0.21 -0.12
C ARG A 100 -13.33 -1.43 -0.88
N GLU A 101 -13.86 -1.25 -2.10
CA GLU A 101 -14.27 -2.36 -2.98
C GLU A 101 -13.11 -3.32 -3.25
N ALA A 102 -11.90 -2.78 -3.52
CA ALA A 102 -10.71 -3.58 -3.73
C ALA A 102 -10.35 -4.40 -2.49
N SER A 103 -10.45 -3.81 -1.30
CA SER A 103 -10.17 -4.52 -0.05
C SER A 103 -11.22 -5.61 0.23
N GLU A 104 -12.49 -5.34 -0.05
CA GLU A 104 -13.56 -6.33 0.09
C GLU A 104 -13.40 -7.50 -0.87
N ALA A 105 -13.02 -7.23 -2.13
CA ALA A 105 -12.76 -8.26 -3.12
C ALA A 105 -11.64 -9.24 -2.71
N VAL A 106 -10.66 -8.75 -1.94
CA VAL A 106 -9.54 -9.56 -1.46
C VAL A 106 -9.83 -10.24 -0.12
N LEU A 107 -10.50 -9.55 0.81
CA LEU A 107 -10.74 -10.05 2.16
C LEU A 107 -12.02 -10.90 2.25
N GLY A 108 -13.00 -10.63 1.40
CA GLY A 108 -14.30 -11.30 1.43
C GLY A 108 -15.17 -10.94 2.63
N ASP A 109 -16.33 -11.55 2.70
CA ASP A 109 -17.26 -11.46 3.84
C ASP A 109 -17.64 -10.04 4.28
N GLY A 110 -17.69 -9.07 3.36
CA GLY A 110 -18.00 -7.67 3.65
C GLY A 110 -16.93 -6.94 4.48
N LYS A 111 -15.73 -7.51 4.58
CA LYS A 111 -14.62 -6.90 5.31
C LYS A 111 -13.92 -5.86 4.43
N VAL A 112 -13.75 -4.67 4.96
CA VAL A 112 -13.07 -3.57 4.26
C VAL A 112 -11.95 -2.98 5.11
N CYS A 113 -10.88 -2.55 4.45
CA CYS A 113 -9.83 -1.78 5.10
C CYS A 113 -10.28 -0.35 5.33
N ARG A 114 -9.83 0.24 6.43
CA ARG A 114 -9.97 1.67 6.64
C ARG A 114 -9.06 2.41 5.66
N VAL A 115 -9.59 3.46 5.05
CA VAL A 115 -8.88 4.36 4.14
C VAL A 115 -8.87 5.75 4.77
N ASP A 116 -7.69 6.37 4.83
CA ASP A 116 -7.52 7.77 5.22
C ASP A 116 -6.98 8.54 4.02
N ALA A 117 -7.31 9.83 3.93
CA ALA A 117 -6.90 10.70 2.84
C ALA A 117 -6.23 11.96 3.35
N ASP A 118 -5.08 12.30 2.74
CA ASP A 118 -4.40 13.57 2.93
C ASP A 118 -4.58 14.42 1.68
N ILE A 119 -5.05 15.65 1.85
CA ILE A 119 -5.28 16.60 0.76
C ILE A 119 -4.27 17.71 0.86
N VAL A 120 -3.52 17.92 -0.22
CA VAL A 120 -2.59 19.04 -0.36
C VAL A 120 -3.03 19.89 -1.54
N THR A 121 -3.22 21.19 -1.31
CA THR A 121 -3.73 22.12 -2.32
C THR A 121 -2.61 23.05 -2.77
N TYR A 122 -2.45 23.22 -4.09
CA TYR A 122 -1.51 24.20 -4.63
C TYR A 122 -1.77 25.61 -4.02
N PRO A 123 -0.74 26.39 -3.64
CA PRO A 123 0.68 26.21 -3.93
C PRO A 123 1.46 25.32 -2.96
N ASP A 124 0.81 24.76 -1.95
CA ASP A 124 1.45 23.87 -1.00
C ASP A 124 1.96 22.62 -1.69
N ARG A 125 2.97 22.01 -1.09
CA ARG A 125 3.55 20.73 -1.55
C ARG A 125 3.41 19.69 -0.45
N TYR A 126 3.19 18.46 -0.87
CA TYR A 126 3.28 17.35 0.05
C TYR A 126 4.67 17.33 0.70
N MET A 127 4.69 17.29 2.02
CA MET A 127 5.90 17.17 2.81
C MET A 127 5.66 16.21 3.96
N ASP A 128 6.42 15.15 4.00
CA ASP A 128 6.45 14.26 5.15
C ASP A 128 7.14 14.98 6.32
N GLU A 129 6.44 15.11 7.46
CA GLU A 129 6.98 15.80 8.63
C GLU A 129 8.30 15.20 9.12
N ASN A 130 8.44 13.87 9.02
CA ASN A 130 9.67 13.17 9.41
C ASN A 130 10.83 13.43 8.44
N GLY A 131 10.51 13.80 7.19
CA GLY A 131 11.51 14.11 6.16
C GLY A 131 11.93 15.57 6.09
N LYS A 132 11.17 16.47 6.70
CA LYS A 132 11.35 17.92 6.59
C LYS A 132 12.74 18.40 7.02
N ASP A 133 13.17 18.00 8.20
CA ASP A 133 14.47 18.39 8.76
C ASP A 133 15.63 17.92 7.88
N MET A 134 15.51 16.70 7.35
CA MET A 134 16.52 16.13 6.44
C MET A 134 16.54 16.89 5.12
N TRP A 135 15.38 17.22 4.57
CA TRP A 135 15.26 18.01 3.34
C TRP A 135 15.89 19.40 3.49
N GLU A 136 15.59 20.12 4.57
CA GLU A 136 16.15 21.44 4.87
C GLU A 136 17.68 21.36 5.00
N LYS A 137 18.19 20.34 5.66
CA LYS A 137 19.63 20.12 5.81
C LYS A 137 20.31 19.86 4.46
N ILE A 138 19.75 18.99 3.64
CA ILE A 138 20.29 18.64 2.31
C ILE A 138 20.28 19.87 1.40
N THR A 139 19.15 20.60 1.33
CA THR A 139 19.05 21.78 0.48
C THR A 139 19.97 22.90 0.94
N GLY A 140 20.16 23.07 2.25
CA GLY A 140 21.13 24.02 2.81
C GLY A 140 22.58 23.69 2.42
N ILE A 141 22.96 22.42 2.41
CA ILE A 141 24.29 21.97 1.95
C ILE A 141 24.44 22.20 0.43
N LEU A 142 23.44 21.84 -0.35
CA LEU A 142 23.47 22.05 -1.81
C LEU A 142 23.62 23.52 -2.21
N ALA A 143 22.93 24.43 -1.49
CA ALA A 143 23.07 25.88 -1.73
C ALA A 143 24.47 26.43 -1.42
N GLN A 144 25.25 25.76 -0.56
CA GLN A 144 26.65 26.12 -0.28
C GLN A 144 27.62 25.59 -1.33
N VAL A 145 27.29 24.47 -1.97
CA VAL A 145 28.15 23.83 -2.98
C VAL A 145 27.89 24.37 -4.39
N HIS A 146 26.68 24.84 -4.65
CA HIS A 146 26.23 25.43 -5.92
C HIS A 146 25.61 26.80 -5.66
N PRO A 147 26.44 27.87 -5.42
CA PRO A 147 25.95 29.22 -5.19
C PRO A 147 25.34 29.85 -6.45
#